data_e3a0fd19d6f5ea682143ed6b4dd198e4
#
_entry.id   e3a0fd19d6f5ea682143ed6b4dd198e4
#
_cell.length_a   1.000
_cell.length_b   1.000
_cell.length_c   1.000
_cell.angle_alpha   90.00
_cell.angle_beta   90.00
_cell.angle_gamma   90.00
#
_symmetry.space_group_name_H-M   'P 1'
#
loop_
_entity.id
_entity.type
_entity.pdbx_description
1 polymer ?
#
loop_
_entity_poly.entity_id
_entity_poly.type
_entity_poly.pdbx_seq_one_letter_code
_entity_poly.pdbx_strand_id
1 'polypeptide(L)'
;MIGFPPVRFRRPAGMLPIPAPERGGSIDELASLLNLSSRDDFVLIVAWLLASFRFGGPYPLLAISGEQGSAKTVLSKLLRALVDPNAAPVRALAREERDLMIAANNAYLLAFDNLSGLSPWVSDALCRLASGGSFAVRQLYTDDEEVLFQAARPILLNGIEDVVYRPDLADRTIFLTLPPIGDTQRRPEAELWREFELARPRILGALLDAAAHGLRSLAGRDGRRELPRMADFADWICACETSLWPAGTFARAYAGNRRAAIESVIDGDAVASRIRDIMAQRNTWTGTAAELVHQGAQPSDETLWSNTGWPKTPRALAGRLRRAQPGLRSVGIDIVFSRQGRTGTRTITMRRKHGNTVCTVGRFTGDDARP
;
A
#
# COMPACT_ATOMS: atom_id res chain seq x y z
N MET A 1 -3.01 10.20 -31.14
CA MET A 1 -2.74 11.49 -30.45
C MET A 1 -3.67 12.55 -31.01
N ILE A 2 -4.27 13.36 -30.16
CA ILE A 2 -5.13 14.50 -30.55
C ILE A 2 -4.24 15.73 -30.55
N GLY A 3 -4.07 16.40 -31.71
CA GLY A 3 -3.20 17.57 -31.86
C GLY A 3 -3.70 18.79 -31.08
N PHE A 4 -5.04 18.96 -30.98
CA PHE A 4 -5.69 20.04 -30.25
C PHE A 4 -6.73 19.41 -29.28
N PRO A 5 -6.35 19.10 -28.02
CA PRO A 5 -7.29 18.53 -27.08
C PRO A 5 -8.36 19.55 -26.67
N PRO A 6 -9.62 19.13 -26.44
CA PRO A 6 -10.71 20.02 -26.05
C PRO A 6 -10.60 20.54 -24.61
N VAL A 7 -9.51 20.21 -23.91
CA VAL A 7 -9.26 20.55 -22.51
C VAL A 7 -7.93 21.28 -22.36
N ARG A 8 -7.84 22.16 -21.35
CA ARG A 8 -6.60 22.86 -21.02
C ARG A 8 -5.81 22.04 -20.02
N PHE A 9 -4.54 21.76 -20.34
CA PHE A 9 -3.61 21.11 -19.42
C PHE A 9 -2.78 22.16 -18.70
N ARG A 10 -2.70 22.05 -17.37
CA ARG A 10 -1.75 22.83 -16.58
C ARG A 10 -0.41 22.08 -16.56
N ARG A 11 0.66 22.79 -16.92
CA ARG A 11 2.04 22.29 -16.83
C ARG A 11 2.75 22.96 -15.68
N PRO A 12 2.97 22.27 -14.52
CA PRO A 12 3.82 22.79 -13.46
C PRO A 12 5.27 22.91 -13.94
N ALA A 13 6.06 23.78 -13.30
CA ALA A 13 7.44 24.10 -13.72
C ALA A 13 8.38 22.87 -13.79
N GLY A 14 8.14 21.85 -12.94
CA GLY A 14 8.95 20.63 -12.93
C GLY A 14 8.50 19.54 -13.90
N MET A 15 7.38 19.69 -14.61
CA MET A 15 6.84 18.65 -15.48
C MET A 15 7.70 18.47 -16.74
N LEU A 16 8.10 17.22 -17.01
CA LEU A 16 8.84 16.82 -18.21
C LEU A 16 7.91 16.09 -19.20
N PRO A 17 8.27 16.03 -20.49
CA PRO A 17 7.47 15.34 -21.48
C PRO A 17 7.48 13.81 -21.25
N ILE A 18 6.34 13.18 -21.53
CA ILE A 18 6.23 11.72 -21.66
C ILE A 18 6.55 11.37 -23.12
N PRO A 19 7.34 10.31 -23.40
CA PRO A 19 7.60 9.87 -24.75
C PRO A 19 6.32 9.40 -25.44
N ALA A 20 6.30 9.43 -26.77
CA ALA A 20 5.22 8.82 -27.52
C ALA A 20 5.23 7.31 -27.30
N PRO A 21 4.09 6.68 -26.91
CA PRO A 21 4.06 5.23 -26.70
C PRO A 21 4.21 4.48 -28.01
N GLU A 22 4.99 3.40 -28.00
CA GLU A 22 5.17 2.47 -29.10
C GLU A 22 4.34 1.21 -28.91
N ARG A 23 3.69 0.73 -29.97
CA ARG A 23 2.92 -0.52 -29.95
C ARG A 23 3.83 -1.74 -30.05
N GLY A 24 3.34 -2.88 -29.53
CA GLY A 24 4.05 -4.17 -29.63
C GLY A 24 5.19 -4.33 -28.64
N GLY A 25 5.34 -3.44 -27.67
CA GLY A 25 6.26 -3.60 -26.55
C GLY A 25 5.78 -4.63 -25.54
N SER A 26 6.68 -5.04 -24.64
CA SER A 26 6.40 -5.95 -23.54
C SER A 26 6.67 -5.27 -22.20
N ILE A 27 5.79 -5.53 -21.21
CA ILE A 27 6.03 -5.12 -19.84
C ILE A 27 7.26 -5.81 -19.23
N ASP A 28 7.67 -6.96 -19.75
CA ASP A 28 8.86 -7.69 -19.27
C ASP A 28 10.17 -6.93 -19.57
N GLU A 29 10.16 -5.97 -20.50
CA GLU A 29 11.29 -5.05 -20.69
C GLU A 29 11.55 -4.21 -19.42
N LEU A 30 10.51 -3.88 -18.66
CA LEU A 30 10.66 -3.22 -17.36
C LEU A 30 11.24 -4.17 -16.32
N ALA A 31 10.84 -5.45 -16.32
CA ALA A 31 11.31 -6.42 -15.32
C ALA A 31 12.84 -6.58 -15.31
N SER A 32 13.47 -6.53 -16.50
CA SER A 32 14.92 -6.66 -16.64
C SER A 32 15.73 -5.49 -16.05
N LEU A 33 15.09 -4.36 -15.82
CA LEU A 33 15.69 -3.13 -15.29
C LEU A 33 15.54 -3.00 -13.78
N LEU A 34 14.77 -3.89 -13.13
CA LEU A 34 14.39 -3.78 -11.74
C LEU A 34 15.08 -4.84 -10.86
N ASN A 35 15.54 -4.42 -9.69
CA ASN A 35 16.07 -5.31 -8.66
C ASN A 35 14.95 -5.78 -7.74
N LEU A 36 14.31 -6.91 -8.06
CA LEU A 36 13.15 -7.43 -7.35
C LEU A 36 13.41 -8.82 -6.77
N SER A 37 12.75 -9.13 -5.65
CA SER A 37 12.87 -10.42 -4.97
C SER A 37 12.05 -11.51 -5.64
N SER A 38 10.93 -11.16 -6.28
CA SER A 38 9.99 -12.14 -6.82
C SER A 38 9.22 -11.64 -8.04
N ARG A 39 8.60 -12.57 -8.78
CA ARG A 39 7.67 -12.22 -9.85
C ARG A 39 6.40 -11.54 -9.29
N ASP A 40 5.97 -11.91 -8.09
CA ASP A 40 4.81 -11.30 -7.45
C ASP A 40 5.07 -9.81 -7.15
N ASP A 41 6.29 -9.41 -6.77
CA ASP A 41 6.67 -8.00 -6.61
C ASP A 41 6.56 -7.23 -7.94
N PHE A 42 6.97 -7.85 -9.04
CA PHE A 42 6.81 -7.26 -10.37
C PHE A 42 5.34 -7.07 -10.75
N VAL A 43 4.49 -8.07 -10.50
CA VAL A 43 3.04 -7.98 -10.71
C VAL A 43 2.44 -6.81 -9.93
N LEU A 44 2.88 -6.60 -8.69
CA LEU A 44 2.41 -5.52 -7.84
C LEU A 44 2.88 -4.13 -8.31
N ILE A 45 4.12 -4.02 -8.81
CA ILE A 45 4.62 -2.78 -9.44
C ILE A 45 3.77 -2.42 -10.66
N VAL A 46 3.54 -3.37 -11.56
CA VAL A 46 2.72 -3.15 -12.75
C VAL A 46 1.28 -2.80 -12.38
N ALA A 47 0.72 -3.47 -11.38
CA ALA A 47 -0.60 -3.14 -10.86
C ALA A 47 -0.65 -1.69 -10.34
N TRP A 48 0.36 -1.25 -9.59
CA TRP A 48 0.45 0.12 -9.11
C TRP A 48 0.60 1.14 -10.26
N LEU A 49 1.41 0.83 -11.29
CA LEU A 49 1.52 1.67 -12.49
C LEU A 49 0.18 1.79 -13.22
N LEU A 50 -0.52 0.68 -13.45
CA LEU A 50 -1.84 0.67 -14.10
C LEU A 50 -2.88 1.43 -13.28
N ALA A 51 -2.86 1.33 -11.94
CA ALA A 51 -3.70 2.15 -11.08
C ALA A 51 -3.39 3.64 -11.24
N SER A 52 -2.10 3.99 -11.38
CA SER A 52 -1.66 5.37 -11.54
C SER A 52 -2.09 6.01 -12.88
N PHE A 53 -2.46 5.23 -13.89
CA PHE A 53 -3.06 5.74 -15.13
C PHE A 53 -4.59 5.94 -15.04
N ARG A 54 -5.23 5.44 -13.99
CA ARG A 54 -6.66 5.63 -13.79
C ARG A 54 -6.94 7.03 -13.25
N PHE A 55 -7.99 7.67 -13.75
CA PHE A 55 -8.43 8.96 -13.21
C PHE A 55 -9.17 8.80 -11.88
N GLY A 56 -8.88 9.66 -10.92
CA GLY A 56 -9.73 9.88 -9.72
C GLY A 56 -9.44 8.99 -8.51
N GLY A 57 -8.59 7.97 -8.61
CA GLY A 57 -8.29 7.07 -7.48
C GLY A 57 -9.49 6.18 -7.05
N PRO A 58 -9.51 5.63 -5.84
CA PRO A 58 -8.42 5.64 -4.86
C PRO A 58 -7.17 4.90 -5.37
N TYR A 59 -5.99 5.40 -5.01
CA TYR A 59 -4.71 4.80 -5.38
C TYR A 59 -4.11 4.07 -4.20
N PRO A 60 -3.59 2.84 -4.36
CA PRO A 60 -2.73 2.25 -3.33
C PRO A 60 -1.43 3.04 -3.25
N LEU A 61 -0.90 3.22 -2.03
CA LEU A 61 0.47 3.69 -1.86
C LEU A 61 1.44 2.57 -2.25
N LEU A 62 2.62 2.93 -2.73
CA LEU A 62 3.72 1.99 -2.94
C LEU A 62 4.83 2.32 -1.94
N ALA A 63 5.07 1.44 -0.97
CA ALA A 63 6.16 1.56 -0.02
C ALA A 63 7.30 0.63 -0.41
N ILE A 64 8.49 1.18 -0.59
CA ILE A 64 9.70 0.47 -0.98
C ILE A 64 10.69 0.52 0.18
N SER A 65 11.01 -0.64 0.74
CA SER A 65 12.03 -0.83 1.76
C SER A 65 13.23 -1.63 1.22
N GLY A 66 14.29 -1.73 2.00
CA GLY A 66 15.47 -2.51 1.68
C GLY A 66 16.75 -1.85 2.18
N GLU A 67 17.85 -2.60 2.19
CA GLU A 67 19.14 -2.14 2.65
C GLU A 67 19.70 -0.97 1.83
N GLN A 68 20.68 -0.26 2.37
CA GLN A 68 21.41 0.74 1.60
C GLN A 68 22.05 0.11 0.38
N GLY A 69 21.92 0.77 -0.79
CA GLY A 69 22.48 0.24 -2.05
C GLY A 69 21.58 -0.78 -2.78
N SER A 70 20.33 -1.02 -2.35
CA SER A 70 19.38 -1.91 -3.05
C SER A 70 18.63 -1.27 -4.23
N ALA A 71 19.01 -0.06 -4.67
CA ALA A 71 18.45 0.70 -5.78
C ALA A 71 17.01 1.25 -5.57
N LYS A 72 16.56 1.47 -4.33
CA LYS A 72 15.23 2.04 -4.02
C LYS A 72 14.96 3.36 -4.73
N THR A 73 15.88 4.31 -4.61
CA THR A 73 15.76 5.62 -5.24
C THR A 73 15.72 5.52 -6.77
N VAL A 74 16.49 4.62 -7.36
CA VAL A 74 16.50 4.37 -8.81
C VAL A 74 15.15 3.81 -9.24
N LEU A 75 14.62 2.78 -8.56
CA LEU A 75 13.28 2.24 -8.81
C LEU A 75 12.23 3.36 -8.75
N SER A 76 12.25 4.17 -7.70
CA SER A 76 11.31 5.30 -7.53
C SER A 76 11.34 6.28 -8.70
N LYS A 77 12.55 6.61 -9.18
CA LYS A 77 12.74 7.49 -10.34
C LYS A 77 12.22 6.87 -11.64
N LEU A 78 12.50 5.57 -11.88
CA LEU A 78 12.04 4.85 -13.08
C LEU A 78 10.50 4.77 -13.13
N LEU A 79 9.85 4.39 -12.02
CA LEU A 79 8.39 4.32 -11.95
C LEU A 79 7.75 5.70 -12.14
N ARG A 80 8.33 6.75 -11.54
CA ARG A 80 7.86 8.09 -11.75
C ARG A 80 8.02 8.55 -13.22
N ALA A 81 9.12 8.22 -13.85
CA ALA A 81 9.37 8.57 -15.24
C ALA A 81 8.32 7.97 -16.20
N LEU A 82 7.73 6.82 -15.88
CA LEU A 82 6.66 6.20 -16.66
C LEU A 82 5.31 6.90 -16.50
N VAL A 83 5.03 7.53 -15.34
CA VAL A 83 3.70 8.08 -15.01
C VAL A 83 3.67 9.59 -15.04
N ASP A 84 4.62 10.24 -14.36
CA ASP A 84 4.69 11.71 -14.16
C ASP A 84 6.15 12.16 -14.15
N PRO A 85 6.83 12.17 -15.32
CA PRO A 85 8.22 12.58 -15.40
C PRO A 85 8.41 14.02 -14.91
N ASN A 86 9.41 14.21 -14.06
CA ASN A 86 9.62 15.48 -13.38
C ASN A 86 11.10 15.76 -13.18
N ALA A 87 11.49 17.04 -13.30
CA ALA A 87 12.88 17.49 -13.06
C ALA A 87 13.38 17.22 -11.63
N ALA A 88 12.44 17.14 -10.66
CA ALA A 88 12.69 16.66 -9.30
C ALA A 88 11.94 15.31 -9.09
N PRO A 89 12.51 14.19 -9.56
CA PRO A 89 11.80 12.91 -9.61
C PRO A 89 11.46 12.33 -8.24
N VAL A 90 12.23 12.66 -7.22
CA VAL A 90 11.98 12.32 -5.82
C VAL A 90 12.21 13.55 -4.95
N ARG A 91 11.61 13.57 -3.78
CA ARG A 91 11.72 14.70 -2.83
C ARG A 91 11.72 14.21 -1.39
N ALA A 92 12.22 15.05 -0.48
CA ALA A 92 12.03 14.83 0.94
C ALA A 92 10.56 15.00 1.33
N LEU A 93 10.16 14.34 2.40
CA LEU A 93 8.82 14.49 2.97
C LEU A 93 8.61 15.92 3.49
N ALA A 94 7.43 16.46 3.24
CA ALA A 94 7.06 17.77 3.74
C ALA A 94 7.00 17.79 5.28
N ARG A 95 7.40 18.89 5.88
CA ARG A 95 7.35 19.08 7.34
C ARG A 95 6.00 19.59 7.82
N GLU A 96 5.26 20.26 6.94
CA GLU A 96 3.95 20.87 7.22
C GLU A 96 2.91 20.41 6.19
N GLU A 97 1.65 20.38 6.61
CA GLU A 97 0.52 19.96 5.76
C GLU A 97 0.37 20.85 4.53
N ARG A 98 0.61 22.15 4.71
CA ARG A 98 0.57 23.12 3.59
C ARG A 98 1.56 22.78 2.48
N ASP A 99 2.80 22.43 2.82
CA ASP A 99 3.83 22.10 1.84
C ASP A 99 3.51 20.80 1.12
N LEU A 100 2.90 19.84 1.83
CA LEU A 100 2.41 18.60 1.24
C LEU A 100 1.30 18.90 0.22
N MET A 101 0.37 19.82 0.53
CA MET A 101 -0.70 20.24 -0.38
C MET A 101 -0.15 20.98 -1.60
N ILE A 102 0.82 21.87 -1.43
CA ILE A 102 1.51 22.55 -2.55
C ILE A 102 2.18 21.50 -3.44
N ALA A 103 2.84 20.51 -2.87
CA ALA A 103 3.43 19.41 -3.63
C ALA A 103 2.38 18.61 -4.41
N ALA A 104 1.26 18.25 -3.78
CA ALA A 104 0.16 17.52 -4.40
C ALA A 104 -0.57 18.31 -5.50
N ASN A 105 -0.59 19.65 -5.41
CA ASN A 105 -1.15 20.50 -6.45
C ASN A 105 -0.22 20.65 -7.66
N ASN A 106 1.08 20.53 -7.50
CA ASN A 106 2.08 20.72 -8.54
C ASN A 106 2.66 19.43 -9.13
N ALA A 107 2.23 18.26 -8.66
CA ALA A 107 2.63 16.97 -9.19
C ALA A 107 1.44 16.02 -9.25
N TYR A 108 1.38 15.20 -10.28
CA TYR A 108 0.39 14.12 -10.35
C TYR A 108 0.78 12.97 -9.41
N LEU A 109 2.05 12.59 -9.42
CA LEU A 109 2.62 11.55 -8.58
C LEU A 109 3.54 12.16 -7.52
N LEU A 110 3.37 11.75 -6.26
CA LEU A 110 4.23 12.13 -5.16
C LEU A 110 5.21 11.00 -4.83
N ALA A 111 6.50 11.24 -5.00
CA ALA A 111 7.55 10.28 -4.64
C ALA A 111 8.43 10.87 -3.55
N PHE A 112 8.38 10.26 -2.36
CA PHE A 112 9.17 10.66 -1.19
C PHE A 112 10.31 9.69 -0.96
N ASP A 113 11.51 10.22 -0.79
CA ASP A 113 12.75 9.47 -0.71
C ASP A 113 13.42 9.61 0.67
N ASN A 114 14.13 8.56 1.06
CA ASN A 114 14.94 8.52 2.28
C ASN A 114 14.14 8.78 3.57
N LEU A 115 13.02 8.07 3.71
CA LEU A 115 12.15 8.18 4.87
C LEU A 115 12.70 7.34 6.03
N SER A 116 12.69 7.91 7.24
CA SER A 116 12.99 7.22 8.49
C SER A 116 11.75 6.93 9.35
N GLY A 117 10.56 7.34 8.88
CA GLY A 117 9.28 7.14 9.54
C GLY A 117 8.25 8.17 9.13
N LEU A 118 6.99 7.96 9.54
CA LEU A 118 5.87 8.86 9.28
C LEU A 118 5.26 9.33 10.60
N SER A 119 5.14 10.66 10.76
CA SER A 119 4.37 11.20 11.87
C SER A 119 2.87 10.91 11.70
N PRO A 120 2.06 10.93 12.78
CA PRO A 120 0.64 10.66 12.70
C PRO A 120 -0.10 11.54 11.69
N TRP A 121 0.16 12.84 11.67
CA TRP A 121 -0.50 13.76 10.74
C TRP A 121 -0.15 13.49 9.28
N VAL A 122 1.11 13.13 8.99
CA VAL A 122 1.54 12.74 7.64
C VAL A 122 0.80 11.49 7.19
N SER A 123 0.75 10.46 8.05
CA SER A 123 0.02 9.23 7.75
C SER A 123 -1.45 9.49 7.40
N ASP A 124 -2.12 10.36 8.17
CA ASP A 124 -3.50 10.75 7.93
C ASP A 124 -3.66 11.56 6.62
N ALA A 125 -2.73 12.47 6.35
CA ALA A 125 -2.72 13.27 5.13
C ALA A 125 -2.49 12.41 3.87
N LEU A 126 -1.55 11.44 3.93
CA LEU A 126 -1.30 10.50 2.85
C LEU A 126 -2.52 9.59 2.58
N CYS A 127 -3.21 9.12 3.62
CA CYS A 127 -4.47 8.40 3.46
C CYS A 127 -5.52 9.22 2.71
N ARG A 128 -5.69 10.50 3.07
CA ARG A 128 -6.63 11.41 2.39
C ARG A 128 -6.24 11.64 0.93
N LEU A 129 -4.96 11.95 0.66
CA LEU A 129 -4.44 12.15 -0.70
C LEU A 129 -4.57 10.91 -1.59
N ALA A 130 -4.37 9.72 -1.05
CA ALA A 130 -4.51 8.48 -1.80
C ALA A 130 -5.97 8.15 -2.15
N SER A 131 -6.92 8.58 -1.29
CA SER A 131 -8.35 8.25 -1.42
C SER A 131 -9.19 9.34 -2.11
N GLY A 132 -8.62 10.51 -2.42
CA GLY A 132 -9.37 11.63 -3.02
C GLY A 132 -10.08 12.50 -1.99
N GLY A 133 -9.54 12.59 -0.78
CA GLY A 133 -10.07 13.45 0.28
C GLY A 133 -9.88 14.95 0.00
N SER A 134 -10.75 15.76 0.59
CA SER A 134 -10.65 17.22 0.53
C SER A 134 -9.76 17.75 1.64
N PHE A 135 -9.04 18.81 1.34
CA PHE A 135 -8.26 19.59 2.29
C PHE A 135 -8.73 21.02 2.24
N ALA A 136 -8.93 21.62 3.40
CA ALA A 136 -9.20 23.04 3.53
C ALA A 136 -7.93 23.73 4.04
N VAL A 137 -7.43 24.69 3.30
CA VAL A 137 -6.30 25.52 3.71
C VAL A 137 -6.75 26.97 3.74
N ARG A 138 -6.51 27.65 4.85
CA ARG A 138 -6.80 29.08 4.98
C ARG A 138 -6.04 29.87 3.89
N GLN A 139 -6.75 30.72 3.17
CA GLN A 139 -6.13 31.60 2.18
C GLN A 139 -5.32 32.69 2.90
N LEU A 140 -4.08 32.91 2.42
CA LEU A 140 -3.26 34.01 2.95
C LEU A 140 -3.89 35.35 2.56
N TYR A 141 -3.94 36.28 3.53
CA TYR A 141 -4.44 37.65 3.40
C TYR A 141 -5.97 37.79 3.31
N THR A 142 -6.75 36.76 3.66
CA THR A 142 -8.21 36.83 3.83
C THR A 142 -8.57 36.24 5.18
N ASP A 143 -9.49 36.88 5.93
CA ASP A 143 -9.84 36.44 7.29
C ASP A 143 -10.81 35.26 7.30
N ASP A 144 -11.64 35.07 6.25
CA ASP A 144 -12.73 34.11 6.23
C ASP A 144 -12.75 33.16 5.01
N GLU A 145 -11.74 33.19 4.12
CA GLU A 145 -11.73 32.35 2.91
C GLU A 145 -10.85 31.11 3.08
N GLU A 146 -11.45 29.93 2.78
CA GLU A 146 -10.76 28.66 2.68
C GLU A 146 -10.56 28.28 1.21
N VAL A 147 -9.35 27.85 0.86
CA VAL A 147 -9.10 27.19 -0.42
C VAL A 147 -9.35 25.69 -0.23
N LEU A 148 -10.41 25.20 -0.84
CA LEU A 148 -10.70 23.77 -0.88
C LEU A 148 -9.84 23.11 -1.97
N PHE A 149 -9.02 22.18 -1.55
CA PHE A 149 -8.20 21.37 -2.44
C PHE A 149 -8.70 19.92 -2.39
N GLN A 150 -9.18 19.41 -3.51
CA GLN A 150 -9.57 18.01 -3.64
C GLN A 150 -8.65 17.35 -4.66
N ALA A 151 -7.91 16.34 -4.24
CA ALA A 151 -7.09 15.56 -5.14
C ALA A 151 -6.89 14.13 -4.64
N ALA A 152 -6.89 13.21 -5.60
CA ALA A 152 -6.32 11.89 -5.41
C ALA A 152 -4.97 11.84 -6.12
N ARG A 153 -3.94 11.31 -5.47
CA ARG A 153 -2.57 11.23 -6.01
C ARG A 153 -1.97 9.85 -5.79
N PRO A 154 -1.36 9.25 -6.81
CA PRO A 154 -0.45 8.12 -6.60
C PRO A 154 0.72 8.55 -5.73
N ILE A 155 1.05 7.71 -4.74
CA ILE A 155 2.09 8.02 -3.76
C ILE A 155 3.08 6.87 -3.69
N LEU A 156 4.38 7.23 -3.75
CA LEU A 156 5.49 6.34 -3.60
C LEU A 156 6.33 6.79 -2.41
N LEU A 157 6.63 5.86 -1.52
CA LEU A 157 7.44 6.07 -0.32
C LEU A 157 8.66 5.16 -0.40
N ASN A 158 9.86 5.66 -0.13
CA ASN A 158 10.98 4.77 0.06
C ASN A 158 11.77 5.08 1.34
N GLY A 159 12.27 4.04 1.98
CA GLY A 159 13.03 4.09 3.21
C GLY A 159 13.95 2.90 3.39
N ILE A 160 14.81 2.91 4.42
CA ILE A 160 15.67 1.76 4.77
C ILE A 160 14.82 0.70 5.47
N GLU A 161 13.95 1.12 6.40
CA GLU A 161 13.05 0.28 7.15
C GLU A 161 11.61 0.47 6.67
N ASP A 162 10.70 -0.35 7.18
CA ASP A 162 9.28 -0.15 6.97
C ASP A 162 8.85 1.18 7.57
N VAL A 163 8.36 2.09 6.73
CA VAL A 163 7.93 3.44 7.17
C VAL A 163 6.44 3.50 7.52
N VAL A 164 5.68 2.46 7.19
CA VAL A 164 4.23 2.42 7.35
C VAL A 164 3.84 1.46 8.48
N TYR A 165 3.67 2.01 9.69
CA TYR A 165 3.30 1.23 10.88
C TYR A 165 1.83 1.35 11.28
N ARG A 166 1.10 2.35 10.76
CA ARG A 166 -0.31 2.54 11.13
C ARG A 166 -1.21 1.63 10.30
N PRO A 167 -2.08 0.83 10.94
CA PRO A 167 -2.93 -0.14 10.24
C PRO A 167 -3.79 0.47 9.12
N ASP A 168 -4.24 1.71 9.30
CA ASP A 168 -5.09 2.40 8.34
C ASP A 168 -4.35 2.73 7.03
N LEU A 169 -3.09 3.14 7.13
CA LEU A 169 -2.23 3.39 5.98
C LEU A 169 -1.73 2.06 5.38
N ALA A 170 -1.37 1.10 6.22
CA ALA A 170 -0.91 -0.23 5.80
C ALA A 170 -1.95 -0.96 4.94
N ASP A 171 -3.23 -0.87 5.31
CA ASP A 171 -4.34 -1.45 4.55
C ASP A 171 -4.51 -0.87 3.13
N ARG A 172 -3.88 0.27 2.85
CA ARG A 172 -3.91 0.97 1.56
C ARG A 172 -2.56 0.94 0.84
N THR A 173 -1.60 0.19 1.36
CA THR A 173 -0.22 0.20 0.88
C THR A 173 0.15 -1.14 0.28
N ILE A 174 0.85 -1.10 -0.85
CA ILE A 174 1.60 -2.22 -1.41
C ILE A 174 3.03 -2.10 -0.89
N PHE A 175 3.56 -3.15 -0.29
CA PHE A 175 4.90 -3.19 0.28
C PHE A 175 5.84 -3.96 -0.63
N LEU A 176 7.01 -3.39 -0.89
CA LEU A 176 8.08 -4.04 -1.63
C LEU A 176 9.38 -3.96 -0.83
N THR A 177 10.05 -5.09 -0.69
CA THR A 177 11.38 -5.14 -0.08
C THR A 177 12.39 -5.53 -1.13
N LEU A 178 13.29 -4.60 -1.47
CA LEU A 178 14.32 -4.86 -2.47
C LEU A 178 15.48 -5.65 -1.88
N PRO A 179 15.96 -6.69 -2.58
CA PRO A 179 17.12 -7.43 -2.13
C PRO A 179 18.41 -6.57 -2.25
N PRO A 180 19.43 -6.84 -1.46
CA PRO A 180 20.73 -6.20 -1.64
C PRO A 180 21.33 -6.56 -2.99
N ILE A 181 22.02 -5.60 -3.63
CA ILE A 181 22.74 -5.82 -4.89
C ILE A 181 24.18 -6.16 -4.54
N GLY A 182 24.61 -7.35 -4.94
CA GLY A 182 26.01 -7.78 -4.79
C GLY A 182 26.96 -6.90 -5.59
N ASP A 183 28.21 -6.76 -5.13
CA ASP A 183 29.19 -5.86 -5.75
C ASP A 183 29.45 -6.18 -7.23
N THR A 184 29.38 -7.46 -7.61
CA THR A 184 29.56 -7.92 -9.01
C THR A 184 28.33 -7.67 -9.89
N GLN A 185 27.17 -7.35 -9.31
CA GLN A 185 25.92 -7.10 -10.02
C GLN A 185 25.60 -5.61 -10.15
N ARG A 186 26.41 -4.75 -9.51
CA ARG A 186 26.22 -3.31 -9.57
C ARG A 186 26.51 -2.78 -10.97
N ARG A 187 25.57 -2.02 -11.48
CA ARG A 187 25.67 -1.35 -12.79
C ARG A 187 25.74 0.17 -12.60
N PRO A 188 26.47 0.88 -13.48
CA PRO A 188 26.42 2.34 -13.48
C PRO A 188 24.99 2.85 -13.72
N GLU A 189 24.52 3.82 -12.93
CA GLU A 189 23.17 4.39 -13.07
C GLU A 189 22.96 4.97 -14.49
N ALA A 190 23.98 5.57 -15.09
CA ALA A 190 23.91 6.11 -16.46
C ALA A 190 23.64 5.02 -17.53
N GLU A 191 24.15 3.82 -17.35
CA GLU A 191 23.90 2.68 -18.25
C GLU A 191 22.44 2.22 -18.12
N LEU A 192 21.95 2.06 -16.89
CA LEU A 192 20.58 1.69 -16.63
C LEU A 192 19.59 2.72 -17.21
N TRP A 193 19.89 4.00 -17.05
CA TRP A 193 19.05 5.06 -17.64
C TRP A 193 19.03 5.04 -19.15
N ARG A 194 20.15 4.75 -19.81
CA ARG A 194 20.22 4.61 -21.27
C ARG A 194 19.34 3.46 -21.76
N GLU A 195 19.41 2.31 -21.11
CA GLU A 195 18.57 1.16 -21.46
C GLU A 195 17.08 1.46 -21.21
N PHE A 196 16.78 2.08 -20.07
CA PHE A 196 15.41 2.48 -19.74
C PHE A 196 14.83 3.46 -20.76
N GLU A 197 15.55 4.51 -21.14
CA GLU A 197 15.05 5.50 -22.11
C GLU A 197 14.82 4.89 -23.50
N LEU A 198 15.60 3.88 -23.91
CA LEU A 198 15.37 3.12 -25.12
C LEU A 198 14.14 2.20 -25.05
N ALA A 199 13.88 1.60 -23.91
CA ALA A 199 12.74 0.71 -23.71
C ALA A 199 11.44 1.45 -23.33
N ARG A 200 11.54 2.65 -22.77
CA ARG A 200 10.46 3.42 -22.17
C ARG A 200 9.24 3.63 -23.08
N PRO A 201 9.39 3.98 -24.37
CA PRO A 201 8.23 4.12 -25.28
C PRO A 201 7.46 2.80 -25.43
N ARG A 202 8.14 1.66 -25.50
CA ARG A 202 7.55 0.32 -25.65
C ARG A 202 6.90 -0.14 -24.34
N ILE A 203 7.57 0.07 -23.20
CA ILE A 203 7.01 -0.22 -21.87
C ILE A 203 5.72 0.60 -21.67
N LEU A 204 5.73 1.87 -22.00
CA LEU A 204 4.56 2.74 -21.91
C LEU A 204 3.45 2.26 -22.84
N GLY A 205 3.77 1.83 -24.06
CA GLY A 205 2.82 1.22 -25.00
C GLY A 205 2.13 0.00 -24.41
N ALA A 206 2.92 -0.93 -23.84
CA ALA A 206 2.38 -2.15 -23.21
C ALA A 206 1.47 -1.83 -22.01
N LEU A 207 1.84 -0.87 -21.16
CA LEU A 207 0.99 -0.41 -20.05
C LEU A 207 -0.32 0.21 -20.53
N LEU A 208 -0.29 1.03 -21.57
CA LEU A 208 -1.50 1.66 -22.13
C LEU A 208 -2.39 0.65 -22.85
N ASP A 209 -1.82 -0.36 -23.51
CA ASP A 209 -2.58 -1.46 -24.11
C ASP A 209 -3.30 -2.29 -23.03
N ALA A 210 -2.63 -2.57 -21.91
CA ALA A 210 -3.25 -3.22 -20.76
C ALA A 210 -4.36 -2.37 -20.12
N ALA A 211 -4.14 -1.05 -19.98
CA ALA A 211 -5.16 -0.14 -19.49
C ALA A 211 -6.37 -0.06 -20.44
N ALA A 212 -6.14 -0.02 -21.75
CA ALA A 212 -7.19 -0.03 -22.75
C ALA A 212 -7.99 -1.35 -22.75
N HIS A 213 -7.30 -2.48 -22.51
CA HIS A 213 -7.96 -3.78 -22.30
C HIS A 213 -8.84 -3.74 -21.05
N GLY A 214 -8.32 -3.23 -19.93
CA GLY A 214 -9.05 -3.07 -18.68
C GLY A 214 -10.33 -2.24 -18.84
N LEU A 215 -10.26 -1.11 -19.55
CA LEU A 215 -11.43 -0.27 -19.84
C LEU A 215 -12.52 -1.01 -20.61
N ARG A 216 -12.15 -1.82 -21.60
CA ARG A 216 -13.10 -2.66 -22.35
C ARG A 216 -13.71 -3.76 -21.48
N SER A 217 -12.88 -4.37 -20.65
CA SER A 217 -13.28 -5.49 -19.80
C SER A 217 -14.15 -5.08 -18.62
N LEU A 218 -14.03 -3.86 -18.10
CA LEU A 218 -14.88 -3.34 -17.01
C LEU A 218 -16.33 -3.21 -17.40
N ALA A 219 -16.64 -2.85 -18.65
CA ALA A 219 -17.99 -2.60 -19.13
C ALA A 219 -18.90 -3.85 -19.10
N GLY A 220 -18.33 -5.05 -19.06
CA GLY A 220 -19.07 -6.33 -19.02
C GLY A 220 -19.00 -7.07 -17.67
N ARG A 221 -18.46 -6.44 -16.64
CA ARG A 221 -18.25 -7.09 -15.34
C ARG A 221 -19.41 -6.83 -14.39
N ASP A 222 -20.48 -7.58 -14.55
CA ASP A 222 -21.56 -7.66 -13.56
C ASP A 222 -21.28 -8.79 -12.57
N GLY A 223 -21.31 -8.49 -11.27
CA GLY A 223 -21.31 -9.54 -10.26
C GLY A 223 -20.72 -9.12 -8.91
N ARG A 224 -21.39 -9.57 -7.84
CA ARG A 224 -20.89 -9.49 -6.47
C ARG A 224 -19.63 -10.35 -6.34
N ARG A 225 -18.47 -9.72 -6.15
CA ARG A 225 -17.20 -10.38 -5.85
C ARG A 225 -16.78 -10.01 -4.44
N GLU A 226 -16.12 -10.93 -3.77
CA GLU A 226 -15.40 -10.58 -2.55
C GLU A 226 -14.16 -9.79 -2.95
N LEU A 227 -14.24 -8.47 -2.79
CA LEU A 227 -13.15 -7.56 -3.09
C LEU A 227 -12.43 -7.15 -1.79
N PRO A 228 -11.12 -6.91 -1.85
CA PRO A 228 -10.37 -6.37 -0.71
C PRO A 228 -10.79 -4.93 -0.39
N ARG A 229 -10.24 -4.35 0.69
CA ARG A 229 -10.55 -2.96 1.10
C ARG A 229 -10.39 -1.93 -0.01
N MET A 230 -9.36 -2.08 -0.86
CA MET A 230 -9.17 -1.27 -2.07
C MET A 230 -9.91 -1.90 -3.25
N ALA A 231 -11.26 -1.96 -3.14
CA ALA A 231 -12.11 -2.67 -4.09
C ALA A 231 -11.97 -2.18 -5.53
N ASP A 232 -12.05 -0.87 -5.73
CA ASP A 232 -11.94 -0.24 -7.06
C ASP A 232 -10.57 -0.48 -7.72
N PHE A 233 -9.50 -0.46 -6.91
CA PHE A 233 -8.17 -0.81 -7.37
C PHE A 233 -8.10 -2.28 -7.80
N ALA A 234 -8.58 -3.19 -6.95
CA ALA A 234 -8.51 -4.62 -7.23
C ALA A 234 -9.35 -5.00 -8.46
N ASP A 235 -10.55 -4.44 -8.60
CA ASP A 235 -11.40 -4.69 -9.76
C ASP A 235 -10.79 -4.16 -11.06
N TRP A 236 -10.21 -2.96 -11.00
CA TRP A 236 -9.47 -2.38 -12.12
C TRP A 236 -8.31 -3.27 -12.58
N ILE A 237 -7.45 -3.73 -11.66
CA ILE A 237 -6.31 -4.55 -12.04
C ILE A 237 -6.73 -5.93 -12.53
N CYS A 238 -7.75 -6.54 -11.91
CA CYS A 238 -8.34 -7.77 -12.44
C CYS A 238 -8.94 -7.62 -13.85
N ALA A 239 -9.38 -6.42 -14.23
CA ALA A 239 -9.83 -6.14 -15.58
C ALA A 239 -8.66 -5.99 -16.57
N CYS A 240 -7.53 -5.48 -16.12
CA CYS A 240 -6.32 -5.30 -16.93
C CYS A 240 -5.50 -6.59 -17.07
N GLU A 241 -5.46 -7.44 -16.03
CA GLU A 241 -4.46 -8.51 -15.89
C GLU A 241 -4.48 -9.54 -17.01
N THR A 242 -5.64 -9.85 -17.60
CA THR A 242 -5.78 -10.90 -18.62
C THR A 242 -5.11 -10.55 -19.95
N SER A 243 -4.72 -9.31 -20.17
CA SER A 243 -3.84 -8.91 -21.29
C SER A 243 -2.35 -9.12 -21.01
N LEU A 244 -1.97 -9.33 -19.75
CA LEU A 244 -0.58 -9.46 -19.31
C LEU A 244 -0.29 -10.87 -18.77
N TRP A 245 -1.20 -11.44 -17.98
CA TRP A 245 -1.02 -12.69 -17.23
C TRP A 245 -2.31 -13.49 -17.13
N PRO A 246 -2.24 -14.76 -16.73
CA PRO A 246 -3.43 -15.56 -16.41
C PRO A 246 -4.26 -14.89 -15.31
N ALA A 247 -5.58 -15.00 -15.41
CA ALA A 247 -6.51 -14.48 -14.41
C ALA A 247 -6.19 -14.99 -13.00
N GLY A 248 -6.26 -14.10 -12.01
CA GLY A 248 -5.96 -14.41 -10.61
C GLY A 248 -4.48 -14.27 -10.21
N THR A 249 -3.59 -13.95 -11.15
CA THR A 249 -2.18 -13.69 -10.87
C THR A 249 -2.02 -12.50 -9.91
N PHE A 250 -2.68 -11.38 -10.21
CA PHE A 250 -2.68 -10.21 -9.32
C PHE A 250 -3.33 -10.52 -7.97
N ALA A 251 -4.48 -11.19 -7.95
CA ALA A 251 -5.20 -11.46 -6.71
C ALA A 251 -4.34 -12.27 -5.73
N ARG A 252 -3.58 -13.27 -6.23
CA ARG A 252 -2.65 -14.06 -5.42
C ARG A 252 -1.50 -13.21 -4.87
N ALA A 253 -0.82 -12.44 -5.72
CA ALA A 253 0.29 -11.56 -5.33
C ALA A 253 -0.17 -10.53 -4.30
N TYR A 254 -1.32 -9.88 -4.53
CA TYR A 254 -1.86 -8.86 -3.64
C TYR A 254 -2.31 -9.43 -2.29
N ALA A 255 -2.94 -10.61 -2.26
CA ALA A 255 -3.31 -11.30 -1.03
C ALA A 255 -2.08 -11.68 -0.19
N GLY A 256 -1.01 -12.17 -0.84
CA GLY A 256 0.27 -12.46 -0.20
C GLY A 256 0.90 -11.22 0.43
N ASN A 257 0.98 -10.14 -0.34
CA ASN A 257 1.53 -8.86 0.10
C ASN A 257 0.76 -8.28 1.30
N ARG A 258 -0.57 -8.27 1.25
CA ARG A 258 -1.42 -7.81 2.36
C ARG A 258 -1.24 -8.66 3.62
N ARG A 259 -1.08 -9.98 3.48
CA ARG A 259 -0.84 -10.86 4.63
C ARG A 259 0.49 -10.53 5.28
N ALA A 260 1.57 -10.42 4.51
CA ALA A 260 2.88 -10.06 5.01
C ALA A 260 2.88 -8.69 5.71
N ALA A 261 2.18 -7.70 5.15
CA ALA A 261 2.01 -6.38 5.75
C ALA A 261 1.30 -6.42 7.11
N ILE A 262 0.24 -7.22 7.23
CA ILE A 262 -0.49 -7.39 8.50
C ILE A 262 0.39 -8.07 9.54
N GLU A 263 1.13 -9.10 9.15
CA GLU A 263 2.08 -9.80 10.02
C GLU A 263 3.17 -8.84 10.52
N SER A 264 3.76 -8.02 9.64
CA SER A 264 4.73 -6.99 10.02
C SER A 264 4.15 -5.98 11.02
N VAL A 265 2.93 -5.47 10.79
CA VAL A 265 2.26 -4.55 11.73
C VAL A 265 2.00 -5.20 13.09
N ILE A 266 1.63 -6.49 13.13
CA ILE A 266 1.42 -7.24 14.38
C ILE A 266 2.74 -7.43 15.09
N ASP A 267 3.81 -7.79 14.39
CA ASP A 267 5.15 -7.99 14.95
C ASP A 267 5.72 -6.69 15.53
N GLY A 268 5.46 -5.55 14.90
CA GLY A 268 5.86 -4.23 15.37
C GLY A 268 5.03 -3.68 16.55
N ASP A 269 3.84 -4.22 16.85
CA ASP A 269 3.02 -3.79 17.99
C ASP A 269 3.15 -4.77 19.16
N ALA A 270 3.80 -4.34 20.24
CA ALA A 270 4.03 -5.17 21.44
C ALA A 270 2.75 -5.75 22.04
N VAL A 271 1.59 -5.10 21.92
CA VAL A 271 0.32 -5.64 22.40
C VAL A 271 -0.21 -6.71 21.44
N ALA A 272 -0.22 -6.42 20.13
CA ALA A 272 -0.72 -7.36 19.13
C ALA A 272 0.13 -8.64 19.10
N SER A 273 1.47 -8.50 19.09
CA SER A 273 2.41 -9.62 19.12
C SER A 273 2.18 -10.48 20.36
N ARG A 274 2.13 -9.87 21.56
CA ARG A 274 1.91 -10.60 22.81
C ARG A 274 0.55 -11.29 22.86
N ILE A 275 -0.51 -10.67 22.36
CA ILE A 275 -1.83 -11.32 22.26
C ILE A 275 -1.78 -12.51 21.32
N ARG A 276 -1.09 -12.42 20.18
CA ARG A 276 -0.88 -13.54 19.27
C ARG A 276 -0.20 -14.71 19.97
N ASP A 277 0.84 -14.45 20.76
CA ASP A 277 1.57 -15.48 21.53
C ASP A 277 0.67 -16.14 22.61
N ILE A 278 -0.08 -15.33 23.36
CA ILE A 278 -1.06 -15.83 24.33
C ILE A 278 -2.08 -16.75 23.66
N MET A 279 -2.57 -16.38 22.49
CA MET A 279 -3.59 -17.12 21.76
C MET A 279 -3.02 -18.28 20.93
N ALA A 280 -1.69 -18.36 20.72
CA ALA A 280 -1.07 -19.50 20.06
C ALA A 280 -1.25 -20.79 20.84
N GLN A 281 -1.28 -20.71 22.17
CA GLN A 281 -1.37 -21.85 23.09
C GLN A 281 -2.82 -22.17 23.55
N ARG A 282 -3.83 -21.39 23.10
CA ARG A 282 -5.23 -21.55 23.52
C ARG A 282 -6.22 -21.08 22.48
N ASN A 283 -7.40 -21.70 22.46
CA ASN A 283 -8.46 -21.35 21.51
C ASN A 283 -9.36 -20.20 22.01
N THR A 284 -9.43 -20.02 23.32
CA THR A 284 -10.27 -18.97 23.93
C THR A 284 -9.59 -18.45 25.19
N TRP A 285 -9.68 -17.14 25.39
CA TRP A 285 -9.34 -16.47 26.62
C TRP A 285 -10.46 -15.50 27.01
N THR A 286 -10.85 -15.47 28.30
CA THR A 286 -11.84 -14.54 28.83
C THR A 286 -11.37 -14.03 30.20
N GLY A 287 -11.42 -12.73 30.38
CA GLY A 287 -11.01 -12.09 31.63
C GLY A 287 -11.17 -10.57 31.57
N THR A 288 -10.72 -9.90 32.61
CA THR A 288 -10.67 -8.43 32.69
C THR A 288 -9.39 -7.89 32.08
N ALA A 289 -9.39 -6.59 31.78
CA ALA A 289 -8.18 -5.92 31.30
C ALA A 289 -7.05 -5.95 32.36
N ALA A 290 -7.37 -6.01 33.65
CA ALA A 290 -6.40 -6.13 34.74
C ALA A 290 -5.70 -7.50 34.72
N GLU A 291 -6.48 -8.57 34.62
CA GLU A 291 -5.95 -9.93 34.47
C GLU A 291 -5.07 -10.08 33.25
N LEU A 292 -5.46 -9.45 32.10
CA LEU A 292 -4.67 -9.47 30.89
C LEU A 292 -3.35 -8.69 31.02
N VAL A 293 -3.34 -7.56 31.76
CA VAL A 293 -2.09 -6.83 32.07
C VAL A 293 -1.13 -7.74 32.83
N HIS A 294 -1.61 -8.41 33.87
CA HIS A 294 -0.78 -9.33 34.65
C HIS A 294 -0.28 -10.53 33.85
N GLN A 295 -1.13 -11.13 33.05
CA GLN A 295 -0.77 -12.27 32.22
C GLN A 295 0.25 -11.91 31.12
N GLY A 296 0.10 -10.76 30.51
CA GLY A 296 1.05 -10.30 29.50
C GLY A 296 2.39 -9.84 30.08
N ALA A 297 2.44 -9.50 31.35
CA ALA A 297 3.66 -9.11 32.07
C ALA A 297 4.48 -10.32 32.58
N GLN A 298 3.93 -11.56 32.57
CA GLN A 298 4.69 -12.73 32.97
C GLN A 298 5.72 -13.12 31.92
N PRO A 299 7.02 -13.21 32.27
CA PRO A 299 8.05 -13.57 31.31
C PRO A 299 7.94 -15.04 30.92
N SER A 300 7.95 -15.32 29.63
CA SER A 300 8.30 -16.66 29.13
C SER A 300 9.81 -16.84 28.96
N ASP A 301 10.61 -15.74 29.08
CA ASP A 301 12.08 -15.73 29.14
C ASP A 301 12.57 -14.45 29.82
N GLU A 302 13.35 -14.58 30.90
CA GLU A 302 13.68 -13.50 31.84
C GLU A 302 14.58 -12.37 31.31
N THR A 303 15.05 -12.41 30.09
CA THR A 303 16.13 -11.52 29.64
C THR A 303 15.76 -10.45 28.57
N LEU A 304 14.57 -10.49 27.95
CA LEU A 304 14.27 -9.62 26.80
C LEU A 304 13.13 -8.61 27.01
N TRP A 305 12.42 -8.61 28.14
CA TRP A 305 11.13 -7.88 28.26
C TRP A 305 11.14 -6.60 29.10
N SER A 306 12.27 -6.14 29.58
CA SER A 306 12.33 -4.93 30.43
C SER A 306 12.04 -3.61 29.72
N ASN A 307 11.92 -3.62 28.38
CA ASN A 307 11.70 -2.39 27.57
C ASN A 307 10.55 -2.50 26.54
N THR A 308 9.58 -3.36 26.75
CA THR A 308 8.72 -3.91 25.70
C THR A 308 7.50 -3.11 25.29
N GLY A 309 7.28 -1.90 25.75
CA GLY A 309 6.08 -1.15 25.38
C GLY A 309 4.74 -1.79 25.80
N TRP A 310 4.74 -2.85 26.65
CA TRP A 310 3.53 -3.43 27.22
C TRP A 310 2.86 -2.46 28.19
N PRO A 311 1.53 -2.24 28.09
CA PRO A 311 0.83 -1.28 28.93
C PRO A 311 0.82 -1.69 30.41
N LYS A 312 1.15 -0.76 31.30
CA LYS A 312 1.15 -0.96 32.75
C LYS A 312 -0.24 -0.83 33.39
N THR A 313 -1.22 -0.29 32.66
CA THR A 313 -2.57 -0.05 33.20
C THR A 313 -3.64 -0.70 32.34
N PRO A 314 -4.74 -1.21 32.96
CA PRO A 314 -5.86 -1.81 32.23
C PRO A 314 -6.49 -0.89 31.18
N ARG A 315 -6.56 0.41 31.47
CA ARG A 315 -7.13 1.43 30.55
C ARG A 315 -6.25 1.57 29.30
N ALA A 316 -4.95 1.67 29.49
CA ALA A 316 -3.99 1.78 28.37
C ALA A 316 -3.99 0.51 27.51
N LEU A 317 -4.02 -0.68 28.14
CA LEU A 317 -4.10 -1.97 27.44
C LEU A 317 -5.40 -2.06 26.62
N ALA A 318 -6.54 -1.78 27.21
CA ALA A 318 -7.83 -1.86 26.51
C ALA A 318 -7.89 -0.88 25.30
N GLY A 319 -7.28 0.30 25.43
CA GLY A 319 -7.16 1.26 24.34
C GLY A 319 -6.28 0.77 23.19
N ARG A 320 -5.11 0.21 23.48
CA ARG A 320 -4.20 -0.39 22.48
C ARG A 320 -4.81 -1.63 21.83
N LEU A 321 -5.45 -2.49 22.63
CA LEU A 321 -6.09 -3.71 22.14
C LEU A 321 -7.22 -3.42 21.14
N ARG A 322 -8.02 -2.34 21.36
CA ARG A 322 -9.02 -1.92 20.38
C ARG A 322 -8.41 -1.47 19.07
N ARG A 323 -7.26 -0.80 19.10
CA ARG A 323 -6.54 -0.41 17.88
C ARG A 323 -5.94 -1.60 17.14
N ALA A 324 -5.43 -2.60 17.87
CA ALA A 324 -4.87 -3.82 17.31
C ALA A 324 -5.94 -4.84 16.83
N GLN A 325 -7.19 -4.69 17.28
CA GLN A 325 -8.29 -5.63 16.99
C GLN A 325 -8.48 -5.94 15.49
N PRO A 326 -8.45 -4.97 14.54
CA PRO A 326 -8.60 -5.28 13.12
C PRO A 326 -7.47 -6.18 12.60
N GLY A 327 -6.21 -5.88 12.93
CA GLY A 327 -5.06 -6.70 12.56
C GLY A 327 -5.12 -8.10 13.18
N LEU A 328 -5.45 -8.21 14.45
CA LEU A 328 -5.60 -9.51 15.12
C LEU A 328 -6.75 -10.34 14.52
N ARG A 329 -7.84 -9.72 14.13
CA ARG A 329 -8.95 -10.41 13.45
C ARG A 329 -8.53 -10.99 12.09
N SER A 330 -7.69 -10.30 11.34
CA SER A 330 -7.22 -10.78 10.03
C SER A 330 -6.27 -11.98 10.14
N VAL A 331 -5.62 -12.18 11.28
CA VAL A 331 -4.85 -13.40 11.60
C VAL A 331 -5.66 -14.43 12.41
N GLY A 332 -6.99 -14.31 12.44
CA GLY A 332 -7.91 -15.29 13.02
C GLY A 332 -8.15 -15.14 14.53
N ILE A 333 -7.77 -14.02 15.13
CA ILE A 333 -8.03 -13.76 16.57
C ILE A 333 -9.15 -12.72 16.68
N ASP A 334 -10.35 -13.17 17.05
CA ASP A 334 -11.48 -12.27 17.25
C ASP A 334 -11.56 -11.83 18.72
N ILE A 335 -11.82 -10.53 18.93
CA ILE A 335 -11.84 -9.92 20.27
C ILE A 335 -13.18 -9.25 20.49
N VAL A 336 -13.84 -9.59 21.58
CA VAL A 336 -15.13 -9.03 21.98
C VAL A 336 -15.00 -8.37 23.34
N PHE A 337 -15.44 -7.12 23.44
CA PHE A 337 -15.54 -6.37 24.68
C PHE A 337 -17.00 -6.41 25.16
N SER A 338 -17.24 -6.93 26.37
CA SER A 338 -18.56 -7.06 26.95
C SER A 338 -18.60 -6.54 28.39
N ARG A 339 -19.80 -6.46 28.95
CA ARG A 339 -20.04 -6.20 30.37
C ARG A 339 -20.80 -7.37 30.93
N GLN A 340 -20.33 -7.94 32.04
CA GLN A 340 -20.96 -9.07 32.71
C GLN A 340 -21.38 -8.69 34.13
N GLY A 341 -22.47 -9.34 34.57
CA GLY A 341 -22.98 -9.25 35.93
C GLY A 341 -23.71 -7.95 36.27
N ARG A 342 -24.35 -7.93 37.45
CA ARG A 342 -25.10 -6.79 38.02
C ARG A 342 -24.21 -5.54 38.23
N THR A 343 -22.92 -5.77 38.49
CA THR A 343 -21.90 -4.71 38.69
C THR A 343 -21.32 -4.15 37.40
N GLY A 344 -21.70 -4.69 36.23
CA GLY A 344 -21.26 -4.19 34.92
C GLY A 344 -19.75 -4.37 34.69
N THR A 345 -19.13 -5.42 35.26
CA THR A 345 -17.69 -5.70 35.07
C THR A 345 -17.35 -5.82 33.59
N ARG A 346 -16.34 -5.05 33.13
CA ARG A 346 -15.88 -5.08 31.74
C ARG A 346 -15.01 -6.29 31.51
N THR A 347 -15.41 -7.16 30.59
CA THR A 347 -14.69 -8.36 30.20
C THR A 347 -14.24 -8.30 28.75
N ILE A 348 -13.13 -8.96 28.47
CA ILE A 348 -12.53 -9.15 27.16
C ILE A 348 -12.60 -10.64 26.86
N THR A 349 -13.18 -11.02 25.75
CA THR A 349 -13.15 -12.40 25.26
C THR A 349 -12.39 -12.43 23.95
N MET A 350 -11.36 -13.25 23.86
CA MET A 350 -10.57 -13.51 22.68
C MET A 350 -10.82 -14.94 22.22
N ARG A 351 -11.04 -15.15 20.91
CA ARG A 351 -11.29 -16.47 20.32
C ARG A 351 -10.44 -16.65 19.08
N ARG A 352 -9.75 -17.78 18.97
CA ARG A 352 -9.07 -18.20 17.76
C ARG A 352 -10.08 -18.88 16.85
N LYS A 353 -10.27 -18.36 15.64
CA LYS A 353 -11.05 -19.04 14.58
C LYS A 353 -10.17 -20.12 13.98
N HIS A 354 -10.58 -21.40 14.13
CA HIS A 354 -9.95 -22.50 13.41
C HIS A 354 -10.19 -22.32 11.91
N GLY A 355 -9.14 -22.45 11.14
CA GLY A 355 -9.00 -22.19 9.75
C GLY A 355 -10.25 -22.37 8.89
N ASN A 356 -10.73 -21.26 8.40
CA ASN A 356 -11.30 -21.13 7.09
C ASN A 356 -11.08 -19.69 6.65
N THR A 357 -9.89 -19.38 6.17
CA THR A 357 -9.68 -18.09 5.53
C THR A 357 -8.52 -18.17 4.55
N VAL A 358 -8.68 -19.01 3.59
CA VAL A 358 -8.24 -18.69 2.25
C VAL A 358 -9.49 -18.10 1.61
N CYS A 359 -9.49 -16.83 1.23
CA CYS A 359 -10.37 -16.36 0.17
C CYS A 359 -10.09 -17.28 -1.03
N THR A 360 -10.84 -18.34 -1.15
CA THR A 360 -10.84 -19.19 -2.33
C THR A 360 -11.42 -18.30 -3.41
N VAL A 361 -10.56 -17.78 -4.28
CA VAL A 361 -10.94 -17.34 -5.62
C VAL A 361 -11.78 -18.47 -6.18
N GLY A 362 -13.06 -18.21 -6.40
CA GLY A 362 -14.01 -19.20 -6.91
C GLY A 362 -13.41 -19.91 -8.11
N ARG A 363 -13.38 -21.25 -8.06
CA ARG A 363 -13.03 -22.07 -9.21
C ARG A 363 -13.93 -21.66 -10.35
N PHE A 364 -13.35 -21.22 -11.43
CA PHE A 364 -14.00 -21.18 -12.72
C PHE A 364 -14.25 -22.64 -13.15
N THR A 365 -15.42 -23.17 -12.90
CA THR A 365 -15.93 -24.32 -13.65
C THR A 365 -16.53 -23.75 -14.93
N GLY A 366 -15.72 -23.74 -15.97
CA GLY A 366 -16.22 -23.73 -17.33
C GLY A 366 -16.80 -25.11 -17.61
N ASP A 367 -18.08 -25.21 -17.60
CA ASP A 367 -18.82 -26.27 -18.32
C ASP A 367 -20.26 -25.81 -18.48
N ASP A 368 -20.58 -25.32 -19.66
CA ASP A 368 -21.91 -25.37 -20.26
C ASP A 368 -21.76 -25.32 -21.78
N ALA A 369 -21.28 -26.45 -22.28
CA ALA A 369 -21.56 -26.85 -23.66
C ALA A 369 -22.87 -27.63 -23.61
N ARG A 370 -23.93 -27.10 -24.19
CA ARG A 370 -25.10 -27.87 -24.67
C ARG A 370 -25.63 -27.28 -25.98
N PRO A 371 -26.27 -28.13 -26.73
CA PRO A 371 -26.11 -28.32 -28.18
C PRO A 371 -26.85 -27.31 -29.03
#